data_2c2b41eed392a12ab728d76e594b3999
#
_entry.id   2c2b41eed392a12ab728d76e594b3999
#
_cell.length_a   1.000
_cell.length_b   1.000
_cell.length_c   1.000
_cell.angle_alpha   90.00
_cell.angle_beta   90.00
_cell.angle_gamma   90.00
#
_symmetry.space_group_name_H-M   'P 1'
#
loop_
_entity.id
_entity.type
_entity.pdbx_description
1 polymer ?
#
loop_
_entity_poly.entity_id
_entity_poly.type
_entity_poly.pdbx_seq_one_letter_code
_entity_poly.pdbx_strand_id
1 'polypeptide(L)'
;MAAALAAGRLEKGFPKSGVSAFDVSESASAKFAEKTGIRISIDIKDSLSGADIVILAVKPQNVSEALAGAKPLIKDKLLISILAGTRIETLKRLSGCRRIVRVMPNTPALVGEGISAFCHSDGLSAADIGRTENILSAVGAVCQVKESQMDAVTGLSGSGPAYVFDFIQALSDGGVAAGLPRDVAFRLAAQTVKGAACLVIETGEHPSVLRDQVTSPGGTTAKGLSVLEKNAFRGTVSEAVAAAAERSKELGKQA
;
A
#
# COMPACT_ATOMS: atom_id res chain seq x y z
N MET A 1 3.88 -6.49 -5.00
CA MET A 1 2.58 -6.36 -4.28
C MET A 1 1.71 -7.61 -4.41
N ALA A 2 1.40 -8.12 -5.62
CA ALA A 2 0.63 -9.35 -5.79
C ALA A 2 1.17 -10.54 -4.97
N ALA A 3 2.49 -10.77 -5.04
CA ALA A 3 3.15 -11.82 -4.26
C ALA A 3 3.03 -11.61 -2.73
N ALA A 4 3.00 -10.37 -2.25
CA ALA A 4 2.78 -10.09 -0.84
C ALA A 4 1.35 -10.47 -0.40
N LEU A 5 0.34 -10.05 -1.18
CA LEU A 5 -1.05 -10.43 -0.92
C LEU A 5 -1.25 -11.95 -0.93
N ALA A 6 -0.68 -12.64 -1.94
CA ALA A 6 -0.76 -14.09 -2.02
C ALA A 6 -0.07 -14.77 -0.82
N ALA A 7 1.18 -14.39 -0.51
CA ALA A 7 1.93 -14.94 0.62
C ALA A 7 1.20 -14.71 1.95
N GLY A 8 0.76 -13.48 2.24
CA GLY A 8 0.03 -13.16 3.45
C GLY A 8 -1.28 -13.97 3.59
N ARG A 9 -1.99 -14.23 2.48
CA ARG A 9 -3.17 -15.11 2.48
C ARG A 9 -2.82 -16.54 2.83
N LEU A 10 -1.74 -17.08 2.27
CA LEU A 10 -1.27 -18.43 2.57
C LEU A 10 -0.85 -18.56 4.05
N GLU A 11 -0.16 -17.57 4.59
CA GLU A 11 0.23 -17.51 6.02
C GLU A 11 -0.98 -17.47 6.95
N LYS A 12 -2.10 -16.88 6.51
CA LYS A 12 -3.40 -16.90 7.23
C LYS A 12 -4.21 -18.18 6.99
N GLY A 13 -3.61 -19.22 6.39
CA GLY A 13 -4.23 -20.54 6.23
C GLY A 13 -5.09 -20.71 4.97
N PHE A 14 -5.07 -19.76 4.03
CA PHE A 14 -5.78 -19.95 2.77
C PHE A 14 -5.08 -21.03 1.92
N PRO A 15 -5.80 -22.01 1.33
CA PRO A 15 -5.18 -23.10 0.61
C PRO A 15 -4.52 -22.64 -0.69
N LYS A 16 -3.33 -23.15 -0.99
CA LYS A 16 -2.62 -22.86 -2.24
C LYS A 16 -3.44 -23.20 -3.50
N SER A 17 -4.23 -24.27 -3.44
CA SER A 17 -5.13 -24.69 -4.51
C SER A 17 -6.23 -23.67 -4.84
N GLY A 18 -6.50 -22.74 -3.92
CA GLY A 18 -7.46 -21.64 -4.13
C GLY A 18 -6.84 -20.40 -4.77
N VAL A 19 -5.56 -20.42 -5.14
CA VAL A 19 -4.87 -19.29 -5.75
C VAL A 19 -4.21 -19.73 -7.04
N SER A 20 -4.53 -19.02 -8.13
CA SER A 20 -3.84 -19.11 -9.42
C SER A 20 -3.23 -17.75 -9.76
N ALA A 21 -2.20 -17.72 -10.57
CA ALA A 21 -1.55 -16.49 -11.00
C ALA A 21 -1.06 -16.61 -12.44
N PHE A 22 -1.05 -15.48 -13.15
CA PHE A 22 -0.51 -15.34 -14.50
C PHE A 22 0.24 -14.01 -14.62
N ASP A 23 1.38 -14.04 -15.25
CA ASP A 23 2.14 -12.85 -15.64
C ASP A 23 2.81 -13.11 -16.99
N VAL A 24 2.84 -12.11 -17.86
CA VAL A 24 3.51 -12.20 -19.18
C VAL A 24 5.03 -12.19 -19.06
N SER A 25 5.57 -11.76 -17.92
CA SER A 25 7.01 -11.73 -17.64
C SER A 25 7.43 -13.02 -16.93
N GLU A 26 8.27 -13.81 -17.58
CA GLU A 26 8.86 -15.02 -16.97
C GLU A 26 9.62 -14.71 -15.67
N SER A 27 10.36 -13.59 -15.63
CA SER A 27 11.08 -13.14 -14.44
C SER A 27 10.13 -12.79 -13.28
N ALA A 28 8.99 -12.13 -13.55
CA ALA A 28 7.98 -11.84 -12.54
C ALA A 28 7.31 -13.13 -12.05
N SER A 29 7.01 -14.04 -12.97
CA SER A 29 6.45 -15.36 -12.69
C SER A 29 7.34 -16.19 -11.79
N ALA A 30 8.66 -16.25 -12.08
CA ALA A 30 9.62 -16.98 -11.27
C ALA A 30 9.71 -16.41 -9.84
N LYS A 31 9.81 -15.09 -9.69
CA LYS A 31 9.84 -14.42 -8.37
C LYS A 31 8.55 -14.63 -7.58
N PHE A 32 7.40 -14.65 -8.25
CA PHE A 32 6.11 -14.93 -7.59
C PHE A 32 6.06 -16.38 -7.10
N ALA A 33 6.44 -17.35 -7.95
CA ALA A 33 6.48 -18.76 -7.60
C ALA A 33 7.47 -19.04 -6.46
N GLU A 34 8.67 -18.46 -6.49
CA GLU A 34 9.67 -18.56 -5.42
C GLU A 34 9.11 -18.08 -4.08
N LYS A 35 8.47 -16.91 -4.06
CA LYS A 35 7.95 -16.29 -2.84
C LYS A 35 6.73 -17.01 -2.27
N THR A 36 5.86 -17.55 -3.12
CA THR A 36 4.54 -18.08 -2.70
C THR A 36 4.46 -19.60 -2.74
N GLY A 37 5.32 -20.24 -3.52
CA GLY A 37 5.22 -21.66 -3.85
C GLY A 37 3.97 -22.00 -4.69
N ILE A 38 3.34 -20.99 -5.34
CA ILE A 38 2.20 -21.16 -6.22
C ILE A 38 2.72 -21.31 -7.65
N ARG A 39 2.20 -22.32 -8.36
CA ARG A 39 2.51 -22.50 -9.77
C ARG A 39 1.83 -21.43 -10.61
N ILE A 40 2.59 -20.83 -11.53
CA ILE A 40 2.06 -19.87 -12.50
C ILE A 40 1.34 -20.63 -13.62
N SER A 41 0.16 -20.16 -13.95
CA SER A 41 -0.61 -20.68 -15.10
C SER A 41 0.08 -20.35 -16.43
N ILE A 42 -0.08 -21.24 -17.41
CA ILE A 42 0.55 -21.10 -18.73
C ILE A 42 -0.12 -19.95 -19.51
N ASP A 43 -1.42 -19.79 -19.32
CA ASP A 43 -2.18 -18.73 -19.96
C ASP A 43 -3.19 -18.08 -18.99
N ILE A 44 -3.72 -16.94 -19.42
CA ILE A 44 -4.68 -16.17 -18.63
C ILE A 44 -6.03 -16.89 -18.45
N LYS A 45 -6.44 -17.72 -19.39
CA LYS A 45 -7.72 -18.46 -19.33
C LYS A 45 -7.66 -19.52 -18.25
N ASP A 46 -6.55 -20.25 -18.22
CA ASP A 46 -6.28 -21.23 -17.17
C ASP A 46 -6.27 -20.58 -15.78
N SER A 47 -5.55 -19.46 -15.63
CA SER A 47 -5.50 -18.70 -14.37
C SER A 47 -6.87 -18.19 -13.91
N LEU A 48 -7.76 -17.84 -14.82
CA LEU A 48 -9.08 -17.29 -14.51
C LEU A 48 -10.17 -18.37 -14.39
N SER A 49 -9.87 -19.61 -14.78
CA SER A 49 -10.81 -20.71 -14.68
C SER A 49 -11.16 -20.99 -13.22
N GLY A 50 -12.47 -20.99 -12.90
CA GLY A 50 -12.94 -21.23 -11.53
C GLY A 50 -12.68 -20.10 -10.51
N ALA A 51 -12.02 -19.01 -10.89
CA ALA A 51 -11.80 -17.89 -10.00
C ALA A 51 -13.07 -17.06 -9.77
N ASP A 52 -13.41 -16.76 -8.54
CA ASP A 52 -14.50 -15.83 -8.16
C ASP A 52 -14.01 -14.40 -8.06
N ILE A 53 -12.74 -14.22 -7.73
CA ILE A 53 -12.09 -12.93 -7.48
C ILE A 53 -10.85 -12.82 -8.35
N VAL A 54 -10.69 -11.68 -8.99
CA VAL A 54 -9.53 -11.36 -9.83
C VAL A 54 -8.79 -10.17 -9.22
N ILE A 55 -7.52 -10.34 -8.88
CA ILE A 55 -6.66 -9.25 -8.41
C ILE A 55 -5.84 -8.73 -9.58
N LEU A 56 -6.12 -7.52 -10.02
CA LEU A 56 -5.40 -6.84 -11.09
C LEU A 56 -4.20 -6.09 -10.50
N ALA A 57 -3.00 -6.58 -10.79
CA ALA A 57 -1.74 -6.11 -10.19
C ALA A 57 -0.68 -5.75 -11.24
N VAL A 58 -1.07 -5.37 -12.42
CA VAL A 58 -0.19 -4.91 -13.50
C VAL A 58 0.23 -3.45 -13.29
N LYS A 59 1.19 -2.95 -14.08
CA LYS A 59 1.48 -1.52 -14.09
C LYS A 59 0.33 -0.75 -14.76
N PRO A 60 0.00 0.50 -14.33
CA PRO A 60 -1.13 1.25 -14.88
C PRO A 60 -1.12 1.38 -16.41
N GLN A 61 0.04 1.59 -17.01
CA GLN A 61 0.19 1.70 -18.47
C GLN A 61 -0.17 0.41 -19.25
N ASN A 62 -0.15 -0.74 -18.58
CA ASN A 62 -0.43 -2.05 -19.20
C ASN A 62 -1.88 -2.52 -18.97
N VAL A 63 -2.71 -1.71 -18.30
CA VAL A 63 -4.06 -2.12 -17.89
C VAL A 63 -4.97 -2.46 -19.06
N SER A 64 -4.92 -1.68 -20.14
CA SER A 64 -5.73 -1.90 -21.34
C SER A 64 -5.40 -3.24 -22.00
N GLU A 65 -4.12 -3.55 -22.18
CA GLU A 65 -3.65 -4.79 -22.78
C GLU A 65 -4.00 -5.99 -21.89
N ALA A 66 -3.72 -5.90 -20.59
CA ALA A 66 -4.01 -6.97 -19.64
C ALA A 66 -5.50 -7.32 -19.57
N LEU A 67 -6.38 -6.33 -19.67
CA LEU A 67 -7.83 -6.54 -19.61
C LEU A 67 -8.45 -6.94 -20.95
N ALA A 68 -7.85 -6.59 -22.10
CA ALA A 68 -8.39 -6.92 -23.41
C ALA A 68 -8.59 -8.44 -23.59
N GLY A 69 -7.60 -9.24 -23.21
CA GLY A 69 -7.68 -10.71 -23.27
C GLY A 69 -8.53 -11.34 -22.17
N ALA A 70 -8.69 -10.64 -21.03
CA ALA A 70 -9.40 -11.15 -19.85
C ALA A 70 -10.90 -10.80 -19.85
N LYS A 71 -11.32 -9.75 -20.55
CA LYS A 71 -12.67 -9.15 -20.48
C LYS A 71 -13.83 -10.16 -20.54
N PRO A 72 -13.90 -11.10 -21.49
CA PRO A 72 -15.00 -12.07 -21.54
C PRO A 72 -15.00 -13.06 -20.37
N LEU A 73 -13.88 -13.24 -19.68
CA LEU A 73 -13.68 -14.22 -18.63
C LEU A 73 -13.94 -13.65 -17.23
N ILE A 74 -13.92 -12.30 -17.06
CA ILE A 74 -13.96 -11.64 -15.75
C ILE A 74 -15.21 -10.79 -15.51
N LYS A 75 -16.06 -10.57 -16.50
CA LYS A 75 -17.21 -9.66 -16.43
C LYS A 75 -18.15 -9.89 -15.23
N ASP A 76 -18.30 -11.13 -14.80
CA ASP A 76 -19.18 -11.53 -13.69
C ASP A 76 -18.40 -11.79 -12.36
N LYS A 77 -17.08 -11.60 -12.37
CA LYS A 77 -16.21 -11.79 -11.21
C LYS A 77 -16.06 -10.51 -10.37
N LEU A 78 -15.60 -10.64 -9.15
CA LEU A 78 -15.15 -9.50 -8.35
C LEU A 78 -13.75 -9.09 -8.82
N LEU A 79 -13.64 -7.89 -9.37
CA LEU A 79 -12.35 -7.33 -9.80
C LEU A 79 -11.79 -6.42 -8.69
N ILE A 80 -10.66 -6.80 -8.12
CA ILE A 80 -9.90 -6.00 -7.16
C ILE A 80 -8.68 -5.43 -7.88
N SER A 81 -8.63 -4.11 -8.09
CA SER A 81 -7.52 -3.42 -8.74
C SER A 81 -6.64 -2.75 -7.71
N ILE A 82 -5.33 -3.05 -7.73
CA ILE A 82 -4.32 -2.38 -6.89
C ILE A 82 -3.49 -1.36 -7.70
N LEU A 83 -4.01 -0.89 -8.82
CA LEU A 83 -3.34 0.05 -9.70
C LEU A 83 -3.49 1.49 -9.19
N ALA A 84 -2.36 2.20 -9.07
CA ALA A 84 -2.38 3.63 -8.76
C ALA A 84 -3.03 4.42 -9.92
N GLY A 85 -3.79 5.46 -9.58
CA GLY A 85 -4.37 6.39 -10.56
C GLY A 85 -5.56 5.86 -11.37
N THR A 86 -5.77 4.55 -11.51
CA THR A 86 -6.84 4.00 -12.36
C THR A 86 -8.19 4.05 -11.65
N ARG A 87 -9.14 4.80 -12.20
CA ARG A 87 -10.48 5.00 -11.63
C ARG A 87 -11.42 3.82 -11.88
N ILE A 88 -12.43 3.66 -11.02
CA ILE A 88 -13.47 2.63 -11.16
C ILE A 88 -14.15 2.69 -12.53
N GLU A 89 -14.45 3.89 -13.02
CA GLU A 89 -15.08 4.07 -14.33
C GLU A 89 -14.20 3.54 -15.47
N THR A 90 -12.89 3.82 -15.43
CA THR A 90 -11.92 3.26 -16.39
C THR A 90 -11.88 1.73 -16.31
N LEU A 91 -11.84 1.18 -15.09
CA LEU A 91 -11.86 -0.25 -14.87
C LEU A 91 -13.15 -0.89 -15.40
N LYS A 92 -14.32 -0.30 -15.18
CA LYS A 92 -15.61 -0.74 -15.74
C LYS A 92 -15.56 -0.81 -17.27
N ARG A 93 -15.12 0.27 -17.89
CA ARG A 93 -15.04 0.37 -19.36
C ARG A 93 -14.12 -0.69 -19.96
N LEU A 94 -12.94 -0.90 -19.35
CA LEU A 94 -11.93 -1.82 -19.86
C LEU A 94 -12.28 -3.29 -19.57
N SER A 95 -12.73 -3.61 -18.36
CA SER A 95 -12.99 -4.98 -17.92
C SER A 95 -14.39 -5.50 -18.27
N GLY A 96 -15.37 -4.60 -18.36
CA GLY A 96 -16.79 -4.97 -18.42
C GLY A 96 -17.36 -5.45 -17.07
N CYS A 97 -16.56 -5.48 -16.00
CA CYS A 97 -17.02 -5.88 -14.68
C CYS A 97 -17.98 -4.83 -14.08
N ARG A 98 -18.96 -5.30 -13.32
CA ARG A 98 -19.82 -4.45 -12.49
C ARG A 98 -19.36 -4.41 -11.05
N ARG A 99 -18.72 -5.48 -10.57
CA ARG A 99 -18.25 -5.67 -9.21
C ARG A 99 -16.77 -5.31 -9.14
N ILE A 100 -16.47 -4.05 -8.80
CA ILE A 100 -15.11 -3.52 -8.82
C ILE A 100 -14.75 -2.93 -7.46
N VAL A 101 -13.56 -3.28 -6.99
CA VAL A 101 -12.88 -2.63 -5.86
C VAL A 101 -11.59 -2.02 -6.36
N ARG A 102 -11.40 -0.74 -6.06
CA ARG A 102 -10.15 -0.04 -6.27
C ARG A 102 -9.42 0.06 -4.94
N VAL A 103 -8.17 -0.38 -4.90
CA VAL A 103 -7.35 -0.45 -3.70
C VAL A 103 -6.06 0.33 -3.91
N MET A 104 -5.62 1.03 -2.89
CA MET A 104 -4.28 1.61 -2.81
C MET A 104 -3.54 1.02 -1.61
N PRO A 105 -2.73 -0.02 -1.81
CA PRO A 105 -1.85 -0.59 -0.79
C PRO A 105 -0.54 0.20 -0.72
N ASN A 106 0.30 -0.12 0.26
CA ASN A 106 1.64 0.43 0.34
C ASN A 106 2.71 -0.65 0.55
N THR A 107 3.98 -0.29 0.42
CA THR A 107 5.11 -1.24 0.44
C THR A 107 5.33 -1.98 1.76
N PRO A 108 5.01 -1.46 2.96
CA PRO A 108 5.10 -2.23 4.20
C PRO A 108 4.25 -3.51 4.23
N ALA A 109 3.28 -3.66 3.32
CA ALA A 109 2.58 -4.93 3.07
C ALA A 109 3.52 -6.12 2.77
N LEU A 110 4.76 -5.86 2.33
CA LEU A 110 5.77 -6.90 2.10
C LEU A 110 6.22 -7.62 3.39
N VAL A 111 6.01 -6.99 4.53
CA VAL A 111 6.34 -7.50 5.87
C VAL A 111 5.11 -7.59 6.78
N GLY A 112 3.90 -7.55 6.20
CA GLY A 112 2.64 -7.66 6.96
C GLY A 112 2.20 -6.38 7.69
N GLU A 113 2.93 -5.28 7.55
CA GLU A 113 2.70 -4.00 8.24
C GLU A 113 2.18 -2.91 7.27
N GLY A 114 1.46 -3.33 6.24
CA GLY A 114 0.88 -2.41 5.26
C GLY A 114 -0.37 -1.72 5.77
N ILE A 115 -0.81 -0.71 4.99
CA ILE A 115 -2.17 -0.21 5.03
C ILE A 115 -2.72 -0.19 3.61
N SER A 116 -3.93 -0.71 3.46
CA SER A 116 -4.65 -0.70 2.18
C SER A 116 -5.92 0.11 2.32
N ALA A 117 -6.00 1.25 1.62
CA ALA A 117 -7.28 1.94 1.49
C ALA A 117 -8.03 1.43 0.25
N PHE A 118 -9.35 1.28 0.35
CA PHE A 118 -10.16 0.84 -0.78
C PHE A 118 -11.46 1.63 -0.92
N CYS A 119 -11.94 1.68 -2.15
CA CYS A 119 -13.30 2.09 -2.50
C CYS A 119 -13.88 1.10 -3.52
N HIS A 120 -15.18 1.13 -3.74
CA HIS A 120 -15.85 0.16 -4.61
C HIS A 120 -16.92 0.80 -5.50
N SER A 121 -17.30 0.08 -6.54
CA SER A 121 -18.45 0.45 -7.39
C SER A 121 -19.76 0.34 -6.61
N ASP A 122 -20.77 1.13 -7.03
CA ASP A 122 -22.09 1.05 -6.47
C ASP A 122 -22.70 -0.34 -6.60
N GLY A 123 -23.49 -0.74 -5.61
CA GLY A 123 -24.21 -2.01 -5.60
C GLY A 123 -23.33 -3.24 -5.27
N LEU A 124 -22.11 -3.05 -4.78
CA LEU A 124 -21.30 -4.16 -4.28
C LEU A 124 -21.94 -4.75 -3.02
N SER A 125 -21.99 -6.09 -2.94
CA SER A 125 -22.58 -6.78 -1.78
C SER A 125 -21.69 -6.66 -0.55
N ALA A 126 -22.28 -6.71 0.66
CA ALA A 126 -21.53 -6.79 1.91
C ALA A 126 -20.59 -8.01 1.95
N ALA A 127 -20.98 -9.10 1.31
CA ALA A 127 -20.13 -10.30 1.19
C ALA A 127 -18.87 -10.02 0.35
N ASP A 128 -18.96 -9.25 -0.74
CA ASP A 128 -17.80 -8.89 -1.57
C ASP A 128 -16.89 -7.90 -0.85
N ILE A 129 -17.47 -6.96 -0.10
CA ILE A 129 -16.70 -6.06 0.76
C ILE A 129 -15.93 -6.87 1.81
N GLY A 130 -16.58 -7.76 2.53
CA GLY A 130 -15.93 -8.61 3.53
C GLY A 130 -14.85 -9.54 2.94
N ARG A 131 -15.06 -10.08 1.72
CA ARG A 131 -14.01 -10.84 1.01
C ARG A 131 -12.81 -9.97 0.68
N THR A 132 -13.04 -8.73 0.25
CA THR A 132 -11.97 -7.77 -0.03
C THR A 132 -11.17 -7.44 1.21
N GLU A 133 -11.84 -7.07 2.30
CA GLU A 133 -11.20 -6.77 3.60
C GLU A 133 -10.39 -7.97 4.10
N ASN A 134 -10.93 -9.17 3.99
CA ASN A 134 -10.24 -10.40 4.39
C ASN A 134 -8.98 -10.67 3.57
N ILE A 135 -8.98 -10.33 2.27
CA ILE A 135 -7.78 -10.43 1.41
C ILE A 135 -6.74 -9.38 1.82
N LEU A 136 -7.15 -8.14 2.01
CA LEU A 136 -6.25 -7.04 2.28
C LEU A 136 -5.66 -7.09 3.70
N SER A 137 -6.44 -7.51 4.69
CA SER A 137 -6.00 -7.66 6.08
C SER A 137 -4.92 -8.74 6.28
N ALA A 138 -4.70 -9.58 5.28
CA ALA A 138 -3.59 -10.54 5.32
C ALA A 138 -2.20 -9.87 5.28
N VAL A 139 -2.12 -8.60 4.90
CA VAL A 139 -0.84 -7.87 4.76
C VAL A 139 -0.81 -6.54 5.52
N GLY A 140 -1.75 -6.31 6.44
CA GLY A 140 -1.79 -5.13 7.30
C GLY A 140 -3.19 -4.58 7.53
N ALA A 141 -3.27 -3.32 7.94
CA ALA A 141 -4.52 -2.63 8.21
C ALA A 141 -5.30 -2.32 6.93
N VAL A 142 -6.63 -2.17 7.07
CA VAL A 142 -7.54 -1.88 5.95
C VAL A 142 -8.46 -0.74 6.32
N CYS A 143 -8.72 0.18 5.40
CA CYS A 143 -9.72 1.22 5.57
C CYS A 143 -10.52 1.47 4.28
N GLN A 144 -11.81 1.66 4.43
CA GLN A 144 -12.67 2.06 3.32
C GLN A 144 -12.73 3.59 3.23
N VAL A 145 -12.63 4.12 2.01
CA VAL A 145 -12.69 5.55 1.71
C VAL A 145 -13.58 5.82 0.50
N LYS A 146 -13.92 7.07 0.24
CA LYS A 146 -14.59 7.45 -1.02
C LYS A 146 -13.58 7.47 -2.17
N GLU A 147 -14.02 7.20 -3.40
CA GLU A 147 -13.12 7.25 -4.57
C GLU A 147 -12.46 8.62 -4.73
N SER A 148 -13.16 9.70 -4.40
CA SER A 148 -12.63 11.07 -4.43
C SER A 148 -11.44 11.31 -3.47
N GLN A 149 -11.23 10.43 -2.50
CA GLN A 149 -10.15 10.51 -1.52
C GLN A 149 -8.90 9.69 -1.91
N MET A 150 -9.00 8.83 -2.94
CA MET A 150 -7.94 7.89 -3.30
C MET A 150 -6.63 8.56 -3.73
N ASP A 151 -6.68 9.77 -4.28
CA ASP A 151 -5.47 10.52 -4.63
C ASP A 151 -4.75 11.04 -3.37
N ALA A 152 -5.51 11.50 -2.38
CA ALA A 152 -4.96 11.86 -1.08
C ALA A 152 -4.36 10.64 -0.35
N VAL A 153 -5.03 9.49 -0.42
CA VAL A 153 -4.47 8.21 0.07
C VAL A 153 -3.15 7.88 -0.62
N THR A 154 -3.07 8.06 -1.93
CA THR A 154 -1.83 7.81 -2.69
C THR A 154 -0.70 8.72 -2.19
N GLY A 155 -0.96 10.02 -1.99
CA GLY A 155 0.01 10.98 -1.48
C GLY A 155 0.46 10.69 -0.05
N LEU A 156 -0.48 10.28 0.81
CA LEU A 156 -0.22 10.04 2.23
C LEU A 156 0.38 8.65 2.48
N SER A 157 -0.34 7.58 2.16
CA SER A 157 0.07 6.22 2.55
C SER A 157 0.76 5.45 1.42
N GLY A 158 0.45 5.75 0.15
CA GLY A 158 1.13 5.15 -1.00
C GLY A 158 2.57 5.62 -1.12
N SER A 159 2.79 6.94 -1.08
CA SER A 159 4.11 7.58 -1.16
C SER A 159 4.81 7.69 0.21
N GLY A 160 4.04 7.72 1.28
CA GLY A 160 4.52 7.93 2.66
C GLY A 160 5.69 7.07 3.10
N PRO A 161 5.78 5.77 2.75
CA PRO A 161 6.94 4.96 3.09
C PRO A 161 8.27 5.57 2.64
N ALA A 162 8.30 6.22 1.46
CA ALA A 162 9.53 6.89 0.98
C ALA A 162 9.92 8.06 1.89
N TYR A 163 8.95 8.86 2.36
CA TYR A 163 9.22 9.96 3.29
C TYR A 163 9.76 9.46 4.63
N VAL A 164 9.22 8.33 5.11
CA VAL A 164 9.68 7.69 6.36
C VAL A 164 11.08 7.12 6.19
N PHE A 165 11.41 6.52 5.04
CA PHE A 165 12.78 6.03 4.78
C PHE A 165 13.79 7.16 4.78
N ASP A 166 13.46 8.31 4.15
CA ASP A 166 14.32 9.50 4.16
C ASP A 166 14.46 10.07 5.58
N PHE A 167 13.38 10.10 6.35
CA PHE A 167 13.43 10.51 7.76
C PHE A 167 14.31 9.58 8.62
N ILE A 168 14.21 8.26 8.45
CA ILE A 168 15.08 7.28 9.14
C ILE A 168 16.55 7.52 8.76
N GLN A 169 16.83 7.76 7.48
CA GLN A 169 18.18 8.05 7.01
C GLN A 169 18.73 9.32 7.67
N ALA A 170 17.93 10.41 7.68
CA ALA A 170 18.33 11.67 8.30
C ALA A 170 18.61 11.52 9.81
N LEU A 171 17.78 10.77 10.55
CA LEU A 171 18.03 10.46 11.95
C LEU A 171 19.33 9.68 12.14
N SER A 172 19.58 8.68 11.29
CA SER A 172 20.82 7.89 11.32
C SER A 172 22.05 8.76 11.05
N ASP A 173 21.98 9.65 10.07
CA ASP A 173 23.08 10.57 9.73
C ASP A 173 23.36 11.57 10.86
N GLY A 174 22.31 12.08 11.48
CA GLY A 174 22.42 12.92 12.69
C GLY A 174 23.07 12.19 13.86
N GLY A 175 22.73 10.90 14.06
CA GLY A 175 23.36 10.03 15.07
C GLY A 175 24.86 9.86 14.82
N VAL A 176 25.25 9.63 13.58
CA VAL A 176 26.68 9.53 13.21
C VAL A 176 27.41 10.85 13.42
N ALA A 177 26.81 11.97 13.02
CA ALA A 177 27.37 13.30 13.26
C ALA A 177 27.54 13.60 14.76
N ALA A 178 26.70 12.99 15.62
CA ALA A 178 26.81 13.06 17.07
C ALA A 178 27.79 12.03 17.70
N GLY A 179 28.49 11.23 16.89
CA GLY A 179 29.55 10.30 17.32
C GLY A 179 29.14 8.83 17.43
N LEU A 180 27.95 8.44 17.00
CA LEU A 180 27.55 7.03 16.99
C LEU A 180 28.18 6.27 15.79
N PRO A 181 28.55 4.98 15.95
CA PRO A 181 28.82 4.11 14.82
C PRO A 181 27.62 4.02 13.87
N ARG A 182 27.87 3.90 12.55
CA ARG A 182 26.82 3.92 11.52
C ARG A 182 25.74 2.85 11.72
N ASP A 183 26.16 1.63 12.03
CA ASP A 183 25.25 0.50 12.24
C ASP A 183 24.37 0.69 13.49
N VAL A 184 24.93 1.24 14.56
CA VAL A 184 24.20 1.57 15.79
C VAL A 184 23.19 2.70 15.52
N ALA A 185 23.63 3.78 14.86
CA ALA A 185 22.77 4.92 14.52
C ALA A 185 21.57 4.47 13.64
N PHE A 186 21.82 3.63 12.64
CA PHE A 186 20.76 3.11 11.79
C PHE A 186 19.74 2.26 12.56
N ARG A 187 20.21 1.34 13.41
CA ARG A 187 19.31 0.49 14.23
C ARG A 187 18.46 1.32 15.19
N LEU A 188 19.08 2.30 15.85
CA LEU A 188 18.36 3.21 16.77
C LEU A 188 17.31 4.02 16.01
N ALA A 189 17.65 4.62 14.89
CA ALA A 189 16.75 5.42 14.08
C ALA A 189 15.53 4.61 13.62
N ALA A 190 15.76 3.44 13.00
CA ALA A 190 14.68 2.59 12.51
C ALA A 190 13.75 2.11 13.64
N GLN A 191 14.31 1.66 14.77
CA GLN A 191 13.52 1.19 15.90
C GLN A 191 12.76 2.33 16.58
N THR A 192 13.32 3.53 16.65
CA THR A 192 12.66 4.71 17.22
C THR A 192 11.42 5.09 16.41
N VAL A 193 11.54 5.12 15.07
CA VAL A 193 10.40 5.43 14.20
C VAL A 193 9.31 4.36 14.30
N LYS A 194 9.69 3.09 14.29
CA LYS A 194 8.75 1.98 14.49
C LYS A 194 8.02 2.11 15.84
N GLY A 195 8.76 2.30 16.93
CA GLY A 195 8.19 2.38 18.28
C GLY A 195 7.24 3.57 18.45
N ALA A 196 7.59 4.73 17.89
CA ALA A 196 6.73 5.90 17.93
C ALA A 196 5.42 5.68 17.15
N ALA A 197 5.48 5.04 15.97
CA ALA A 197 4.29 4.68 15.19
C ALA A 197 3.41 3.66 15.93
N CYS A 198 4.00 2.62 16.50
CA CYS A 198 3.27 1.64 17.31
C CYS A 198 2.56 2.31 18.49
N LEU A 199 3.23 3.22 19.20
CA LEU A 199 2.64 3.91 20.34
C LEU A 199 1.41 4.72 19.94
N VAL A 200 1.45 5.44 18.83
CA VAL A 200 0.28 6.17 18.29
C VAL A 200 -0.87 5.23 17.95
N ILE A 201 -0.57 4.09 17.31
CA ILE A 201 -1.58 3.12 16.87
C ILE A 201 -2.25 2.43 18.08
N GLU A 202 -1.46 2.00 19.05
CA GLU A 202 -1.93 1.24 20.20
C GLU A 202 -2.71 2.08 21.21
N THR A 203 -2.25 3.33 21.44
CA THR A 203 -2.92 4.22 22.39
C THR A 203 -4.09 5.00 21.80
N GLY A 204 -4.05 5.24 20.49
CA GLY A 204 -4.99 6.14 19.81
C GLY A 204 -4.85 7.61 20.24
N GLU A 205 -3.82 7.95 21.02
CA GLU A 205 -3.60 9.32 21.46
C GLU A 205 -3.09 10.21 20.32
N HIS A 206 -3.47 11.48 20.37
CA HIS A 206 -3.00 12.45 19.39
C HIS A 206 -1.48 12.61 19.46
N PRO A 207 -0.75 12.61 18.32
CA PRO A 207 0.72 12.70 18.30
C PRO A 207 1.31 13.87 19.10
N SER A 208 0.60 14.99 19.20
CA SER A 208 1.06 16.13 20.01
C SER A 208 1.08 15.83 21.50
N VAL A 209 0.12 15.02 22.00
CA VAL A 209 0.10 14.61 23.41
C VAL A 209 1.29 13.70 23.72
N LEU A 210 1.52 12.70 22.88
CA LEU A 210 2.67 11.79 23.02
C LEU A 210 4.01 12.52 22.91
N ARG A 211 4.11 13.51 22.01
CA ARG A 211 5.28 14.38 21.90
C ARG A 211 5.53 15.16 23.19
N ASP A 212 4.49 15.73 23.80
CA ASP A 212 4.62 16.52 25.01
C ASP A 212 5.04 15.66 26.21
N GLN A 213 4.60 14.39 26.30
CA GLN A 213 5.03 13.43 27.34
C GLN A 213 6.54 13.15 27.31
N VAL A 214 7.20 13.27 26.15
CA VAL A 214 8.66 13.06 26.01
C VAL A 214 9.44 14.38 25.94
N THR A 215 8.79 15.53 26.20
CA THR A 215 9.40 16.86 26.10
C THR A 215 9.50 17.52 27.47
N SER A 216 10.61 17.30 28.18
CA SER A 216 10.87 17.97 29.44
C SER A 216 11.29 19.44 29.25
N PRO A 217 10.97 20.33 30.20
CA PRO A 217 11.40 21.73 30.17
C PRO A 217 12.92 21.87 30.04
N GLY A 218 13.39 22.60 29.00
CA GLY A 218 14.81 22.80 28.75
C GLY A 218 15.58 21.55 28.29
N GLY A 219 14.89 20.40 28.11
CA GLY A 219 15.50 19.12 27.75
C GLY A 219 16.01 19.02 26.31
N THR A 220 16.67 17.90 26.01
CA THR A 220 17.24 17.61 24.68
C THR A 220 16.16 17.55 23.61
N THR A 221 14.99 16.95 23.93
CA THR A 221 13.84 16.87 23.02
C THR A 221 13.34 18.27 22.64
N ALA A 222 13.19 19.17 23.62
CA ALA A 222 12.75 20.53 23.34
C ALA A 222 13.71 21.29 22.40
N LYS A 223 15.02 21.09 22.55
CA LYS A 223 16.04 21.69 21.66
C LYS A 223 15.96 21.08 20.25
N GLY A 224 15.84 19.78 20.11
CA GLY A 224 15.66 19.11 18.82
C GLY A 224 14.39 19.57 18.09
N LEU A 225 13.26 19.61 18.78
CA LEU A 225 11.97 20.10 18.24
C LEU A 225 12.07 21.56 17.76
N SER A 226 12.78 22.42 18.50
CA SER A 226 12.99 23.83 18.10
C SER A 226 13.72 23.94 16.75
N VAL A 227 14.67 23.05 16.47
CA VAL A 227 15.36 23.02 15.16
C VAL A 227 14.39 22.60 14.04
N LEU A 228 13.57 21.57 14.27
CA LEU A 228 12.59 21.11 13.29
C LEU A 228 11.53 22.18 12.99
N GLU A 229 11.04 22.89 14.02
CA GLU A 229 10.08 23.98 13.86
C GLU A 229 10.68 25.16 13.07
N LYS A 230 11.91 25.56 13.40
CA LYS A 230 12.62 26.64 12.68
C LYS A 230 12.76 26.36 11.19
N ASN A 231 12.88 25.08 10.80
CA ASN A 231 13.01 24.63 9.43
C ASN A 231 11.68 24.16 8.81
N ALA A 232 10.55 24.56 9.38
CA ALA A 232 9.21 24.32 8.86
C ALA A 232 8.92 22.82 8.55
N PHE A 233 9.47 21.89 9.34
CA PHE A 233 9.37 20.44 9.08
C PHE A 233 7.95 19.97 8.80
N ARG A 234 6.97 20.37 9.63
CA ARG A 234 5.57 19.97 9.44
C ARG A 234 4.98 20.52 8.15
N GLY A 235 5.28 21.76 7.80
CA GLY A 235 4.86 22.38 6.54
C GLY A 235 5.40 21.61 5.35
N THR A 236 6.71 21.33 5.34
CA THR A 236 7.38 20.59 4.26
C THR A 236 6.79 19.20 4.04
N VAL A 237 6.52 18.45 5.12
CA VAL A 237 5.89 17.13 5.01
C VAL A 237 4.46 17.23 4.46
N SER A 238 3.67 18.22 4.91
CA SER A 238 2.32 18.44 4.40
C SER A 238 2.31 18.80 2.92
N GLU A 239 3.25 19.63 2.47
CA GLU A 239 3.41 19.99 1.06
C GLU A 239 3.82 18.77 0.21
N ALA A 240 4.70 17.91 0.70
CA ALA A 240 5.09 16.67 0.02
C ALA A 240 3.87 15.76 -0.24
N VAL A 241 3.00 15.58 0.77
CA VAL A 241 1.77 14.81 0.63
C VAL A 241 0.84 15.44 -0.41
N ALA A 242 0.65 16.76 -0.36
CA ALA A 242 -0.20 17.49 -1.30
C ALA A 242 0.31 17.38 -2.74
N ALA A 243 1.61 17.56 -2.96
CA ALA A 243 2.23 17.44 -4.28
C ALA A 243 2.07 16.02 -4.87
N ALA A 244 2.27 14.99 -4.05
CA ALA A 244 2.09 13.62 -4.48
C ALA A 244 0.63 13.27 -4.80
N ALA A 245 -0.33 13.81 -4.02
CA ALA A 245 -1.76 13.66 -4.28
C ALA A 245 -2.16 14.34 -5.59
N GLU A 246 -1.65 15.54 -5.89
CA GLU A 246 -1.91 16.23 -7.15
C GLU A 246 -1.31 15.45 -8.34
N ARG A 247 -0.09 14.94 -8.19
CA ARG A 247 0.51 14.10 -9.23
C ARG A 247 -0.30 12.82 -9.50
N SER A 248 -0.88 12.22 -8.46
CA SER A 248 -1.80 11.07 -8.62
C SER A 248 -3.02 11.42 -9.47
N LYS A 249 -3.63 12.59 -9.26
CA LYS A 249 -4.76 13.07 -10.07
C LYS A 249 -4.38 13.28 -11.54
N GLU A 250 -3.19 13.85 -11.80
CA GLU A 250 -2.69 14.04 -13.18
C GLU A 250 -2.54 12.71 -13.90
N LEU A 251 -1.90 11.72 -13.25
CA LEU A 251 -1.72 10.38 -13.80
C LEU A 251 -3.06 9.70 -14.08
N GLY A 252 -4.04 9.87 -13.19
CA GLY A 252 -5.38 9.33 -13.37
C GLY A 252 -6.18 9.93 -14.54
N LYS A 253 -5.81 11.12 -15.05
CA LYS A 253 -6.40 11.73 -16.25
C LYS A 253 -5.82 11.15 -17.55
N GLN A 254 -4.63 10.54 -17.48
CA GLN A 254 -3.92 9.98 -18.63
C GLN A 254 -4.23 8.48 -18.85
N ALA A 255 -4.86 7.82 -17.90
CA ALA A 255 -5.25 6.40 -17.93
C ALA A 255 -6.71 6.23 -18.43
#